data_01c4d894c24ec2a75fdb31513a1cc850
#
_entry.id   01c4d894c24ec2a75fdb31513a1cc850
#
_cell.length_a   1.000
_cell.length_b   1.000
_cell.length_c   1.000
_cell.angle_alpha   90.00
_cell.angle_beta   90.00
_cell.angle_gamma   90.00
#
_symmetry.space_group_name_H-M   'P 1'
#
loop_
_entity.id
_entity.type
_entity.pdbx_description
1 polymer ?
#
loop_
_entity_poly.entity_id
_entity_poly.type
_entity_poly.pdbx_seq_one_letter_code
_entity_poly.pdbx_strand_id
1 'polypeptide(L)'
;MYFNYDVIVIGGGHAGCEAAVASARMGAKTCLITMDMNKVGQMSCNPAVGGIAKGQIVREIDALGGQMGRVTDKTAIQFRMLNIGKGPAVWSPRAQCDRGKFIWEWRTTLDNTDNLDIWQDEVNELIVKNHEAIGVKTIWDVEFYAKSIVVTAGTFLNGLMHIGHKMIEGGRCAEPAVHHFTESITRWGITSSRMKTGTPVRIDKRSVDFNAMEEQQGDHDFHQFSYLNEHRTLRQLPCWTTYTNAAVHEELQKGLADSPLFNGQIQSTGPRYCPSIETKLVTFPDKYQHPLFLEPEGENTNEMYLNGFSSSMPMDVQLAALHKIPALREAKIYRPGYAIEYDYFDPTQLKHSLESKILSGLFFAGQVNGTTGYEEAGGQGIVAGINAALKCSGSEPFVMQRDQSYIGVLIDDLTTKGVDEPYRMFTSRAEYRILLRQDDADARLTEKAYELGIASRARYDWWLQKKEAIQRLIDFCKDFPIKAQEINSKLEALGTTPLRAGCKLSDLIARPHLTLQNLSEIIPALKEAINLPENRKEEIAEAAEIQLKYQGYIEREKLIADKMHRLENIKIKGRFKYSELHEISTEGRQKLEKINPETLAQASRIPGVSPSDINVLLVLLGR
;
A
#
# COMPACT_ATOMS: atom_id res chain seq x y z
N MET A 1 31.55 -20.84 -5.44
CA MET A 1 31.48 -20.07 -4.18
C MET A 1 30.02 -20.12 -3.72
N TYR A 2 29.77 -20.38 -2.46
CA TYR A 2 28.40 -20.44 -1.93
C TYR A 2 28.32 -19.76 -0.56
N PHE A 3 27.14 -19.24 -0.24
CA PHE A 3 26.82 -18.55 1.00
C PHE A 3 25.57 -19.16 1.65
N ASN A 4 25.51 -19.14 2.97
CA ASN A 4 24.39 -19.68 3.73
C ASN A 4 23.73 -18.59 4.57
N TYR A 5 22.41 -18.49 4.44
CA TYR A 5 21.53 -17.58 5.16
C TYR A 5 20.32 -18.33 5.72
N ASP A 6 19.52 -17.69 6.54
CA ASP A 6 18.18 -18.19 6.89
C ASP A 6 17.16 -17.73 5.85
N VAL A 7 17.25 -16.45 5.44
CA VAL A 7 16.34 -15.82 4.48
C VAL A 7 17.13 -15.15 3.35
N ILE A 8 16.74 -15.37 2.11
CA ILE A 8 17.19 -14.62 0.94
C ILE A 8 16.00 -13.80 0.40
N VAL A 9 16.23 -12.51 0.18
CA VAL A 9 15.27 -11.61 -0.46
C VAL A 9 15.81 -11.18 -1.82
N ILE A 10 15.04 -11.35 -2.90
CA ILE A 10 15.43 -11.05 -4.27
C ILE A 10 14.73 -9.77 -4.72
N GLY A 11 15.50 -8.72 -4.98
CA GLY A 11 15.01 -7.42 -5.44
C GLY A 11 14.92 -6.37 -4.33
N GLY A 12 15.59 -5.24 -4.51
CA GLY A 12 15.68 -4.12 -3.56
C GLY A 12 14.57 -3.06 -3.72
N GLY A 13 13.38 -3.41 -4.22
CA GLY A 13 12.22 -2.52 -4.26
C GLY A 13 11.54 -2.37 -2.88
N HIS A 14 10.39 -1.67 -2.84
CA HIS A 14 9.66 -1.44 -1.57
C HIS A 14 9.33 -2.73 -0.81
N ALA A 15 8.89 -3.77 -1.53
CA ALA A 15 8.61 -5.07 -0.92
C ALA A 15 9.88 -5.73 -0.36
N GLY A 16 10.95 -5.71 -1.14
CA GLY A 16 12.21 -6.34 -0.74
C GLY A 16 12.88 -5.65 0.43
N CYS A 17 12.88 -4.32 0.46
CA CYS A 17 13.41 -3.55 1.58
C CYS A 17 12.66 -3.86 2.89
N GLU A 18 11.32 -3.87 2.86
CA GLU A 18 10.52 -4.23 4.04
C GLU A 18 10.70 -5.69 4.45
N ALA A 19 10.73 -6.62 3.49
CA ALA A 19 10.93 -8.05 3.78
C ALA A 19 12.31 -8.32 4.42
N ALA A 20 13.37 -7.70 3.88
CA ALA A 20 14.73 -7.88 4.37
C ALA A 20 14.89 -7.34 5.79
N VAL A 21 14.41 -6.12 6.07
CA VAL A 21 14.46 -5.54 7.41
C VAL A 21 13.62 -6.34 8.39
N ALA A 22 12.41 -6.78 8.00
CA ALA A 22 11.55 -7.56 8.87
C ALA A 22 12.20 -8.89 9.28
N SER A 23 12.72 -9.66 8.32
CA SER A 23 13.38 -10.93 8.58
C SER A 23 14.62 -10.76 9.48
N ALA A 24 15.46 -9.77 9.17
CA ALA A 24 16.69 -9.52 9.91
C ALA A 24 16.43 -9.09 11.37
N ARG A 25 15.43 -8.22 11.59
CA ARG A 25 15.04 -7.79 12.95
C ARG A 25 14.46 -8.91 13.82
N MET A 26 13.83 -9.90 13.19
CA MET A 26 13.39 -11.10 13.89
C MET A 26 14.55 -12.09 14.18
N GLY A 27 15.79 -11.70 13.90
CA GLY A 27 16.99 -12.47 14.19
C GLY A 27 17.41 -13.47 13.10
N ALA A 28 16.72 -13.51 11.96
CA ALA A 28 17.12 -14.35 10.84
C ALA A 28 18.34 -13.74 10.12
N LYS A 29 19.37 -14.56 9.86
CA LYS A 29 20.49 -14.15 9.00
C LYS A 29 19.97 -13.97 7.57
N THR A 30 19.88 -12.72 7.12
CA THR A 30 19.18 -12.33 5.89
C THR A 30 20.17 -11.78 4.86
N CYS A 31 19.97 -12.13 3.59
CA CYS A 31 20.67 -11.52 2.46
C CYS A 31 19.66 -10.88 1.50
N LEU A 32 19.83 -9.61 1.20
CA LEU A 32 19.12 -8.90 0.14
C LEU A 32 19.99 -8.90 -1.14
N ILE A 33 19.53 -9.59 -2.19
CA ILE A 33 20.21 -9.60 -3.48
C ILE A 33 19.49 -8.64 -4.42
N THR A 34 20.20 -7.63 -4.94
CA THR A 34 19.63 -6.61 -5.82
C THR A 34 20.60 -6.26 -6.95
N MET A 35 20.06 -5.95 -8.12
CA MET A 35 20.87 -5.59 -9.30
C MET A 35 21.63 -4.26 -9.13
N ASP A 36 21.05 -3.32 -8.35
CA ASP A 36 21.70 -2.02 -8.10
C ASP A 36 21.41 -1.56 -6.65
N MET A 37 22.46 -1.58 -5.84
CA MET A 37 22.39 -1.15 -4.44
C MET A 37 22.11 0.36 -4.27
N ASN A 38 22.30 1.17 -5.33
CA ASN A 38 22.06 2.61 -5.30
C ASN A 38 20.62 2.98 -5.69
N LYS A 39 19.77 1.98 -5.97
CA LYS A 39 18.38 2.16 -6.40
C LYS A 39 17.36 1.46 -5.51
N VAL A 40 17.78 1.10 -4.28
CA VAL A 40 16.89 0.45 -3.31
C VAL A 40 15.72 1.37 -2.93
N GLY A 41 14.54 0.82 -2.81
CA GLY A 41 13.33 1.57 -2.50
C GLY A 41 12.95 2.64 -3.52
N GLN A 42 13.49 2.61 -4.75
CA GLN A 42 13.29 3.66 -5.74
C GLN A 42 11.82 3.84 -6.11
N MET A 43 11.35 5.10 -6.06
CA MET A 43 10.05 5.52 -6.58
C MET A 43 10.06 5.58 -8.10
N SER A 44 9.68 4.49 -8.75
CA SER A 44 9.76 4.34 -10.22
C SER A 44 8.68 5.13 -10.96
N CYS A 45 7.55 5.40 -10.31
CA CYS A 45 6.42 6.16 -10.83
C CYS A 45 6.37 7.54 -10.15
N ASN A 46 5.30 7.87 -9.43
CA ASN A 46 5.17 9.16 -8.75
C ASN A 46 6.07 9.25 -7.50
N PRO A 47 6.57 10.46 -7.17
CA PRO A 47 7.43 10.67 -6.00
C PRO A 47 6.61 10.86 -4.71
N ALA A 48 5.66 9.97 -4.43
CA ALA A 48 4.75 10.10 -3.30
C ALA A 48 4.46 8.76 -2.63
N VAL A 49 4.22 8.79 -1.32
CA VAL A 49 3.80 7.67 -0.48
C VAL A 49 2.49 8.01 0.19
N GLY A 50 1.61 7.02 0.32
CA GLY A 50 0.29 7.16 0.91
C GLY A 50 -0.79 7.56 -0.10
N GLY A 51 -1.86 8.17 0.40
CA GLY A 51 -3.07 8.42 -0.36
C GLY A 51 -4.22 7.51 0.05
N ILE A 52 -5.35 7.58 -0.66
CA ILE A 52 -6.61 6.89 -0.29
C ILE A 52 -6.37 5.38 -0.12
N ALA A 53 -6.68 4.86 1.05
CA ALA A 53 -6.40 3.51 1.55
C ALA A 53 -4.91 3.17 1.72
N LYS A 54 -4.02 3.81 0.99
CA LYS A 54 -2.58 3.53 0.99
C LYS A 54 -1.89 4.14 2.20
N GLY A 55 -2.32 5.33 2.63
CA GLY A 55 -1.84 5.93 3.86
C GLY A 55 -2.10 5.05 5.08
N GLN A 56 -3.24 4.36 5.12
CA GLN A 56 -3.54 3.36 6.14
C GLN A 56 -2.54 2.20 6.12
N ILE A 57 -2.22 1.67 4.93
CA ILE A 57 -1.22 0.60 4.77
C ILE A 57 0.15 1.05 5.32
N VAL A 58 0.58 2.28 5.02
CA VAL A 58 1.88 2.78 5.52
C VAL A 58 1.88 2.88 7.05
N ARG A 59 0.79 3.35 7.65
CA ARG A 59 0.62 3.38 9.12
C ARG A 59 0.64 1.97 9.72
N GLU A 60 0.07 0.98 9.03
CA GLU A 60 0.09 -0.42 9.45
C GLU A 60 1.50 -1.04 9.30
N ILE A 61 2.22 -0.75 8.21
CA ILE A 61 3.63 -1.14 8.05
C ILE A 61 4.46 -0.57 9.21
N ASP A 62 4.29 0.71 9.54
CA ASP A 62 4.99 1.35 10.65
C ASP A 62 4.64 0.69 11.99
N ALA A 63 3.35 0.43 12.26
CA ALA A 63 2.88 -0.23 13.48
C ALA A 63 3.47 -1.63 13.66
N LEU A 64 3.68 -2.37 12.57
CA LEU A 64 4.37 -3.66 12.55
C LEU A 64 5.89 -3.55 12.74
N GLY A 65 6.46 -2.34 12.74
CA GLY A 65 7.92 -2.16 12.86
C GLY A 65 8.65 -1.94 11.53
N GLY A 66 7.91 -1.84 10.40
CA GLY A 66 8.47 -1.53 9.09
C GLY A 66 9.06 -0.12 8.99
N GLN A 67 9.63 0.20 7.85
CA GLN A 67 10.46 1.39 7.68
C GLN A 67 9.89 2.41 6.69
N MET A 68 8.97 2.04 5.82
CA MET A 68 8.43 2.92 4.78
C MET A 68 7.90 4.24 5.36
N GLY A 69 7.15 4.19 6.46
CA GLY A 69 6.66 5.39 7.15
C GLY A 69 7.80 6.27 7.66
N ARG A 70 8.82 5.67 8.26
CA ARG A 70 9.98 6.38 8.80
C ARG A 70 10.81 7.06 7.70
N VAL A 71 11.07 6.34 6.62
CA VAL A 71 11.78 6.87 5.45
C VAL A 71 10.99 8.00 4.79
N THR A 72 9.66 7.82 4.66
CA THR A 72 8.77 8.84 4.13
C THR A 72 8.82 10.13 4.93
N ASP A 73 8.69 10.04 6.26
CA ASP A 73 8.70 11.23 7.13
C ASP A 73 10.01 12.02 7.03
N LYS A 74 11.15 11.31 6.93
CA LYS A 74 12.47 11.95 6.83
C LYS A 74 12.70 12.64 5.47
N THR A 75 12.01 12.19 4.44
CA THR A 75 12.24 12.63 3.05
C THR A 75 11.07 13.39 2.44
N ALA A 76 9.99 13.56 3.20
CA ALA A 76 8.82 14.31 2.76
C ALA A 76 9.15 15.76 2.43
N ILE A 77 8.56 16.26 1.33
CA ILE A 77 8.65 17.64 0.84
C ILE A 77 7.28 18.31 0.74
N GLN A 78 6.19 17.54 0.83
CA GLN A 78 4.83 18.04 0.98
C GLN A 78 3.99 16.98 1.70
N PHE A 79 3.01 17.43 2.49
CA PHE A 79 2.06 16.54 3.16
C PHE A 79 0.63 17.03 2.97
N ARG A 80 -0.29 16.06 2.81
CA ARG A 80 -1.74 16.31 2.80
C ARG A 80 -2.48 15.16 3.45
N MET A 81 -3.49 15.49 4.28
CA MET A 81 -4.48 14.51 4.73
C MET A 81 -5.65 14.50 3.74
N LEU A 82 -5.84 13.40 3.05
CA LEU A 82 -6.93 13.26 2.08
C LEU A 82 -8.22 12.79 2.74
N ASN A 83 -9.37 13.12 2.14
CA ASN A 83 -10.71 12.74 2.60
C ASN A 83 -11.12 13.29 3.98
N ILE A 84 -10.56 14.39 4.47
CA ILE A 84 -10.93 15.00 5.76
C ILE A 84 -12.44 15.20 5.86
N GLY A 85 -13.09 15.74 4.84
CA GLY A 85 -14.54 15.98 4.80
C GLY A 85 -15.41 14.72 4.75
N LYS A 86 -14.81 13.52 4.63
CA LYS A 86 -15.56 12.23 4.57
C LYS A 86 -15.53 11.44 5.88
N GLY A 87 -14.87 11.98 6.90
CA GLY A 87 -14.76 11.37 8.21
C GLY A 87 -13.57 10.42 8.40
N PRO A 88 -13.23 10.11 9.67
CA PRO A 88 -11.97 9.47 10.05
C PRO A 88 -11.80 8.04 9.54
N ALA A 89 -12.89 7.34 9.23
CA ALA A 89 -12.83 5.99 8.64
C ALA A 89 -12.07 5.93 7.29
N VAL A 90 -11.92 7.06 6.59
CA VAL A 90 -11.29 7.14 5.27
C VAL A 90 -10.24 8.25 5.17
N TRP A 91 -9.88 8.88 6.27
CA TRP A 91 -8.74 9.81 6.30
C TRP A 91 -7.47 9.08 5.86
N SER A 92 -6.75 9.69 4.95
CA SER A 92 -5.65 9.01 4.30
C SER A 92 -4.46 9.96 4.13
N PRO A 93 -3.40 9.80 4.93
CA PRO A 93 -2.20 10.62 4.80
C PRO A 93 -1.47 10.35 3.49
N ARG A 94 -0.95 11.42 2.86
CA ARG A 94 -0.13 11.37 1.66
C ARG A 94 1.01 12.35 1.76
N ALA A 95 2.23 11.90 1.47
CA ALA A 95 3.41 12.74 1.39
C ALA A 95 4.05 12.66 0.01
N GLN A 96 4.40 13.82 -0.57
CA GLN A 96 5.39 13.89 -1.62
C GLN A 96 6.78 13.77 -0.98
N CYS A 97 7.68 13.05 -1.63
CA CYS A 97 9.03 12.82 -1.13
C CYS A 97 10.09 13.34 -2.10
N ASP A 98 11.23 13.72 -1.57
CA ASP A 98 12.44 13.85 -2.36
C ASP A 98 12.94 12.45 -2.73
N ARG A 99 12.82 12.12 -4.00
CA ARG A 99 13.14 10.78 -4.54
C ARG A 99 14.60 10.38 -4.30
N GLY A 100 15.53 11.31 -4.43
CA GLY A 100 16.94 11.04 -4.19
C GLY A 100 17.23 10.75 -2.71
N LYS A 101 16.68 11.59 -1.82
CA LYS A 101 16.79 11.39 -0.38
C LYS A 101 16.10 10.10 0.08
N PHE A 102 14.97 9.74 -0.52
CA PHE A 102 14.23 8.52 -0.21
C PHE A 102 15.05 7.25 -0.48
N ILE A 103 15.73 7.18 -1.63
CA ILE A 103 16.63 6.09 -1.97
C ILE A 103 17.79 6.04 -0.96
N TRP A 104 18.39 7.18 -0.65
CA TRP A 104 19.52 7.25 0.28
C TRP A 104 19.13 6.86 1.71
N GLU A 105 17.97 7.30 2.18
CA GLU A 105 17.47 6.93 3.50
C GLU A 105 17.15 5.43 3.61
N TRP A 106 16.58 4.83 2.55
CA TRP A 106 16.43 3.38 2.48
C TRP A 106 17.77 2.65 2.52
N ARG A 107 18.75 3.13 1.73
CA ARG A 107 20.09 2.54 1.75
C ARG A 107 20.72 2.62 3.14
N THR A 108 20.64 3.77 3.78
CA THR A 108 21.12 3.96 5.15
C THR A 108 20.40 3.03 6.15
N THR A 109 19.10 2.85 5.99
CA THR A 109 18.32 1.94 6.83
C THR A 109 18.77 0.50 6.68
N LEU A 110 18.97 0.04 5.44
CA LEU A 110 19.44 -1.33 5.17
C LEU A 110 20.84 -1.57 5.69
N ASP A 111 21.78 -0.64 5.43
CA ASP A 111 23.18 -0.75 5.88
C ASP A 111 23.34 -0.76 7.41
N ASN A 112 22.37 -0.17 8.15
CA ASN A 112 22.35 -0.13 9.61
C ASN A 112 21.36 -1.14 10.24
N THR A 113 20.94 -2.14 9.50
CA THR A 113 20.08 -3.20 10.03
C THR A 113 20.95 -4.42 10.38
N ASP A 114 20.95 -4.79 11.65
CA ASP A 114 21.67 -5.97 12.13
C ASP A 114 21.15 -7.25 11.44
N ASN A 115 22.01 -8.24 11.26
CA ASN A 115 21.73 -9.53 10.59
C ASN A 115 21.33 -9.41 9.10
N LEU A 116 21.56 -8.27 8.46
CA LEU A 116 21.25 -8.03 7.04
C LEU A 116 22.51 -7.79 6.23
N ASP A 117 22.79 -8.67 5.29
CA ASP A 117 23.80 -8.47 4.25
C ASP A 117 23.14 -8.04 2.94
N ILE A 118 23.81 -7.20 2.16
CA ILE A 118 23.36 -6.79 0.83
C ILE A 118 24.37 -7.31 -0.19
N TRP A 119 23.85 -7.94 -1.26
CA TRP A 119 24.68 -8.42 -2.37
C TRP A 119 24.18 -7.81 -3.68
N GLN A 120 25.08 -7.21 -4.46
CA GLN A 120 24.74 -6.64 -5.75
C GLN A 120 24.98 -7.65 -6.87
N ASP A 121 23.91 -8.24 -7.36
CA ASP A 121 23.94 -9.20 -8.47
C ASP A 121 22.52 -9.40 -9.04
N GLU A 122 22.42 -10.10 -10.17
CA GLU A 122 21.19 -10.56 -10.77
C GLU A 122 20.98 -12.05 -10.46
N VAL A 123 19.80 -12.38 -9.88
CA VAL A 123 19.40 -13.77 -9.68
C VAL A 123 18.69 -14.27 -10.92
N ASN A 124 19.17 -15.37 -11.49
CA ASN A 124 18.64 -15.96 -12.71
C ASN A 124 18.10 -17.40 -12.56
N GLU A 125 18.38 -18.06 -11.42
CA GLU A 125 17.92 -19.43 -11.21
C GLU A 125 17.51 -19.69 -9.75
N LEU A 126 16.38 -20.42 -9.58
CA LEU A 126 15.93 -20.95 -8.30
C LEU A 126 16.48 -22.38 -8.10
N ILE A 127 17.13 -22.63 -6.96
CA ILE A 127 17.62 -23.95 -6.59
C ILE A 127 16.54 -24.65 -5.77
N VAL A 128 16.06 -25.80 -6.26
CA VAL A 128 14.98 -26.58 -5.63
C VAL A 128 15.43 -28.02 -5.40
N LYS A 129 15.12 -28.55 -4.22
CA LYS A 129 15.34 -29.96 -3.88
C LYS A 129 14.13 -30.49 -3.13
N ASN A 130 13.62 -31.65 -3.52
CA ASN A 130 12.48 -32.31 -2.88
C ASN A 130 11.23 -31.41 -2.71
N HIS A 131 10.85 -30.63 -3.73
CA HIS A 131 9.79 -29.63 -3.70
C HIS A 131 9.97 -28.51 -2.66
N GLU A 132 11.20 -28.25 -2.25
CA GLU A 132 11.58 -27.17 -1.35
C GLU A 132 12.56 -26.23 -2.05
N ALA A 133 12.29 -24.92 -2.01
CA ALA A 133 13.21 -23.90 -2.47
C ALA A 133 14.33 -23.76 -1.41
N ILE A 134 15.55 -24.08 -1.81
CA ILE A 134 16.70 -24.16 -0.90
C ILE A 134 17.79 -23.13 -1.21
N GLY A 135 17.65 -22.36 -2.29
CA GLY A 135 18.66 -21.38 -2.68
C GLY A 135 18.38 -20.74 -4.02
N VAL A 136 19.30 -19.88 -4.40
CA VAL A 136 19.30 -19.17 -5.69
C VAL A 136 20.70 -19.15 -6.28
N LYS A 137 20.76 -19.01 -7.60
CA LYS A 137 21.99 -18.82 -8.35
C LYS A 137 21.95 -17.50 -9.10
N THR A 138 23.08 -16.79 -9.13
CA THR A 138 23.21 -15.51 -9.83
C THR A 138 23.85 -15.68 -11.20
N ILE A 139 23.84 -14.60 -12.02
CA ILE A 139 24.48 -14.60 -13.34
C ILE A 139 26.00 -14.81 -13.29
N TRP A 140 26.63 -14.55 -12.15
CA TRP A 140 28.05 -14.81 -11.89
C TRP A 140 28.33 -16.22 -11.38
N ASP A 141 27.36 -17.15 -11.49
CA ASP A 141 27.46 -18.53 -10.98
C ASP A 141 27.70 -18.62 -9.45
N VAL A 142 27.31 -17.59 -8.71
CA VAL A 142 27.36 -17.61 -7.24
C VAL A 142 26.08 -18.23 -6.69
N GLU A 143 26.22 -19.21 -5.82
CA GLU A 143 25.09 -19.89 -5.19
C GLU A 143 24.88 -19.38 -3.74
N PHE A 144 23.64 -19.08 -3.43
CA PHE A 144 23.17 -18.69 -2.11
C PHE A 144 22.13 -19.70 -1.63
N TYR A 145 22.33 -20.24 -0.45
CA TYR A 145 21.43 -21.21 0.15
C TYR A 145 20.68 -20.60 1.34
N ALA A 146 19.39 -20.90 1.47
CA ALA A 146 18.57 -20.46 2.60
C ALA A 146 17.36 -21.39 2.81
N LYS A 147 16.77 -21.30 4.02
CA LYS A 147 15.53 -22.00 4.35
C LYS A 147 14.29 -21.34 3.78
N SER A 148 14.36 -20.03 3.51
CA SER A 148 13.26 -19.24 2.95
C SER A 148 13.78 -18.25 1.90
N ILE A 149 13.04 -18.14 0.79
CA ILE A 149 13.37 -17.26 -0.33
C ILE A 149 12.15 -16.38 -0.61
N VAL A 150 12.34 -15.05 -0.65
CA VAL A 150 11.30 -14.07 -0.91
C VAL A 150 11.57 -13.39 -2.25
N VAL A 151 10.67 -13.57 -3.22
CA VAL A 151 10.76 -12.99 -4.56
C VAL A 151 10.00 -11.66 -4.60
N THR A 152 10.73 -10.57 -4.90
CA THR A 152 10.17 -9.20 -4.95
C THR A 152 10.66 -8.44 -6.18
N ALA A 153 10.70 -9.09 -7.33
CA ALA A 153 11.38 -8.63 -8.55
C ALA A 153 10.70 -7.47 -9.31
N GLY A 154 9.56 -6.96 -8.84
CA GLY A 154 8.91 -5.77 -9.43
C GLY A 154 8.51 -5.96 -10.89
N THR A 155 9.00 -5.07 -11.77
CA THR A 155 8.74 -5.07 -13.22
C THR A 155 9.91 -5.66 -14.03
N PHE A 156 10.85 -6.33 -13.36
CA PHE A 156 12.11 -6.73 -14.03
C PHE A 156 12.04 -8.09 -14.73
N LEU A 157 11.15 -9.01 -14.29
CA LEU A 157 11.05 -10.35 -14.89
C LEU A 157 10.50 -10.25 -16.31
N ASN A 158 11.34 -10.59 -17.29
CA ASN A 158 11.06 -10.46 -18.71
C ASN A 158 10.48 -9.07 -19.05
N GLY A 159 11.01 -8.01 -18.42
CA GLY A 159 10.55 -6.64 -18.57
C GLY A 159 10.72 -6.13 -19.99
N LEU A 160 9.65 -5.57 -20.57
CA LEU A 160 9.62 -5.05 -21.94
C LEU A 160 8.94 -3.69 -21.97
N MET A 161 9.70 -2.65 -22.30
CA MET A 161 9.21 -1.27 -22.42
C MET A 161 8.74 -0.98 -23.83
N HIS A 162 7.65 -0.21 -23.95
CA HIS A 162 7.03 0.18 -25.21
C HIS A 162 6.89 1.70 -25.32
N ILE A 163 7.36 2.25 -26.44
CA ILE A 163 7.16 3.66 -26.86
C ILE A 163 6.84 3.66 -28.34
N GLY A 164 5.59 3.90 -28.72
CA GLY A 164 5.14 3.70 -30.10
C GLY A 164 5.45 2.27 -30.56
N HIS A 165 6.02 2.13 -31.75
CA HIS A 165 6.39 0.82 -32.29
C HIS A 165 7.69 0.23 -31.70
N LYS A 166 8.44 1.00 -30.89
CA LYS A 166 9.70 0.52 -30.33
C LYS A 166 9.47 -0.30 -29.07
N MET A 167 10.13 -1.44 -29.02
CA MET A 167 10.20 -2.33 -27.85
C MET A 167 11.64 -2.39 -27.37
N ILE A 168 11.85 -2.20 -26.06
CA ILE A 168 13.18 -2.19 -25.45
C ILE A 168 13.11 -3.07 -24.21
N GLU A 169 13.93 -4.11 -24.16
CA GLU A 169 14.07 -4.94 -22.96
C GLU A 169 14.60 -4.12 -21.80
N GLY A 170 13.97 -4.27 -20.65
CA GLY A 170 14.35 -3.56 -19.43
C GLY A 170 13.25 -3.56 -18.40
N GLY A 171 13.62 -3.55 -17.14
CA GLY A 171 12.68 -3.43 -16.01
C GLY A 171 12.23 -1.99 -15.74
N ARG A 172 13.08 -1.03 -16.07
CA ARG A 172 12.85 0.44 -16.06
C ARG A 172 13.74 1.10 -17.12
N CYS A 173 13.48 2.38 -17.40
CA CYS A 173 14.30 3.15 -18.33
C CYS A 173 15.78 3.11 -17.91
N ALA A 174 16.64 2.65 -18.83
CA ALA A 174 18.08 2.44 -18.65
C ALA A 174 18.47 1.39 -17.58
N GLU A 175 17.58 0.45 -17.27
CA GLU A 175 17.87 -0.67 -16.38
C GLU A 175 17.49 -2.00 -17.07
N PRO A 176 18.36 -3.04 -17.04
CA PRO A 176 18.14 -4.28 -17.77
C PRO A 176 16.91 -5.05 -17.26
N ALA A 177 16.39 -5.96 -18.07
CA ALA A 177 15.43 -6.97 -17.65
C ALA A 177 16.16 -8.19 -17.08
N VAL A 178 15.46 -8.97 -16.26
CA VAL A 178 15.93 -10.27 -15.74
C VAL A 178 15.31 -11.37 -16.57
N HIS A 179 16.15 -12.20 -17.18
CA HIS A 179 15.74 -13.34 -17.99
C HIS A 179 15.99 -14.66 -17.22
N HIS A 180 15.31 -15.73 -17.65
CA HIS A 180 15.45 -17.10 -17.16
C HIS A 180 14.93 -17.37 -15.73
N PHE A 181 14.78 -16.35 -14.87
CA PHE A 181 14.31 -16.57 -13.50
C PHE A 181 12.85 -17.02 -13.46
N THR A 182 11.97 -16.44 -14.27
CA THR A 182 10.57 -16.89 -14.39
C THR A 182 10.50 -18.36 -14.80
N GLU A 183 11.25 -18.76 -15.82
CA GLU A 183 11.30 -20.14 -16.32
C GLU A 183 11.82 -21.09 -15.25
N SER A 184 12.80 -20.65 -14.44
CA SER A 184 13.35 -21.44 -13.34
C SER A 184 12.32 -21.75 -12.24
N ILE A 185 11.32 -20.89 -12.10
CA ILE A 185 10.19 -21.06 -11.15
C ILE A 185 9.07 -21.87 -11.77
N THR A 186 8.67 -21.54 -13.01
CA THR A 186 7.49 -22.13 -13.66
C THR A 186 7.67 -23.61 -14.00
N ARG A 187 8.89 -24.08 -14.21
CA ARG A 187 9.20 -25.53 -14.40
C ARG A 187 8.75 -26.40 -13.23
N TRP A 188 8.50 -25.81 -12.07
CA TRP A 188 8.01 -26.52 -10.88
C TRP A 188 6.49 -26.48 -10.73
N GLY A 189 5.76 -26.00 -11.75
CA GLY A 189 4.30 -25.97 -11.78
C GLY A 189 3.67 -24.70 -11.25
N ILE A 190 4.48 -23.67 -10.89
CA ILE A 190 3.96 -22.36 -10.56
C ILE A 190 3.60 -21.64 -11.86
N THR A 191 2.37 -21.13 -11.97
CA THR A 191 1.90 -20.43 -13.17
C THR A 191 2.25 -18.95 -13.11
N SER A 192 2.68 -18.43 -14.25
CA SER A 192 2.93 -17.00 -14.47
C SER A 192 2.08 -16.48 -15.63
N SER A 193 1.92 -15.17 -15.68
CA SER A 193 1.30 -14.45 -16.80
C SER A 193 1.91 -13.05 -16.88
N ARG A 194 1.42 -12.21 -17.78
CA ARG A 194 1.97 -10.86 -17.98
C ARG A 194 0.96 -9.78 -17.58
N MET A 195 1.49 -8.75 -16.95
CA MET A 195 0.76 -7.51 -16.67
C MET A 195 1.49 -6.30 -17.26
N LYS A 196 0.76 -5.21 -17.37
CA LYS A 196 1.28 -3.95 -17.91
C LYS A 196 1.07 -2.82 -16.90
N THR A 197 2.04 -1.95 -16.78
CA THR A 197 1.91 -0.63 -16.15
C THR A 197 2.55 0.44 -17.03
N GLY A 198 2.59 1.70 -16.57
CA GLY A 198 3.21 2.78 -17.33
C GLY A 198 3.61 3.94 -16.45
N THR A 199 4.38 4.84 -17.03
CA THR A 199 4.86 6.07 -16.37
C THR A 199 4.73 7.25 -17.34
N PRO A 200 4.49 8.49 -16.85
CA PRO A 200 4.48 9.68 -17.68
C PRO A 200 5.90 10.22 -17.96
N VAL A 201 5.94 11.22 -18.80
CA VAL A 201 7.13 12.03 -19.07
C VAL A 201 7.70 12.66 -17.79
N ARG A 202 8.98 12.96 -17.80
CA ARG A 202 9.63 13.83 -16.81
C ARG A 202 9.99 15.15 -17.47
N ILE A 203 9.57 16.24 -16.85
CA ILE A 203 9.64 17.60 -17.41
C ILE A 203 10.71 18.40 -16.67
N ASP A 204 11.44 19.24 -17.42
CA ASP A 204 12.37 20.21 -16.87
C ASP A 204 11.61 21.42 -16.32
N LYS A 205 11.64 21.62 -15.01
CA LYS A 205 10.99 22.72 -14.29
C LYS A 205 11.28 24.10 -14.90
N ARG A 206 12.48 24.31 -15.44
CA ARG A 206 12.94 25.59 -16.02
C ARG A 206 12.20 25.97 -17.30
N SER A 207 11.50 25.00 -17.92
CA SER A 207 10.75 25.16 -19.16
C SER A 207 9.23 25.23 -18.96
N VAL A 208 8.78 25.39 -17.72
CA VAL A 208 7.36 25.42 -17.35
C VAL A 208 6.91 26.85 -17.05
N ASP A 209 5.78 27.27 -17.61
CA ASP A 209 5.11 28.51 -17.21
C ASP A 209 4.16 28.26 -16.03
N PHE A 210 4.63 28.45 -14.82
CA PHE A 210 3.85 28.26 -13.60
C PHE A 210 2.69 29.26 -13.44
N ASN A 211 2.72 30.42 -14.13
CA ASN A 211 1.61 31.39 -14.07
C ASN A 211 0.35 30.86 -14.79
N ALA A 212 0.50 29.87 -15.65
CA ALA A 212 -0.60 29.21 -16.34
C ALA A 212 -1.12 27.94 -15.60
N MET A 213 -0.73 27.78 -14.32
CA MET A 213 -1.12 26.63 -13.49
C MET A 213 -1.69 27.10 -12.15
N GLU A 214 -2.49 26.23 -11.54
CA GLU A 214 -2.99 26.43 -10.19
C GLU A 214 -2.06 25.77 -9.17
N GLU A 215 -1.54 26.55 -8.24
CA GLU A 215 -0.65 26.06 -7.18
C GLU A 215 -1.44 25.34 -6.10
N GLN A 216 -0.96 24.15 -5.71
CA GLN A 216 -1.51 23.35 -4.61
C GLN A 216 -0.52 23.26 -3.48
N GLN A 217 -0.82 23.94 -2.39
CA GLN A 217 -0.07 23.88 -1.15
C GLN A 217 -0.33 22.57 -0.39
N GLY A 218 0.62 22.17 0.47
CA GLY A 218 0.41 21.13 1.46
C GLY A 218 -0.40 21.62 2.66
N ASP A 219 -0.77 20.69 3.54
CA ASP A 219 -1.46 21.02 4.79
C ASP A 219 -0.48 21.66 5.78
N HIS A 220 -0.98 22.57 6.64
CA HIS A 220 -0.15 23.24 7.65
C HIS A 220 0.49 22.26 8.62
N ASP A 221 -0.29 21.24 9.03
CA ASP A 221 0.13 20.26 10.01
C ASP A 221 0.71 19.04 9.32
N PHE A 222 1.93 18.69 9.68
CA PHE A 222 2.57 17.48 9.21
C PHE A 222 2.27 16.32 10.15
N HIS A 223 1.20 15.57 9.85
CA HIS A 223 0.91 14.30 10.50
C HIS A 223 1.84 13.21 9.96
N GLN A 224 2.94 12.98 10.66
CA GLN A 224 3.94 12.00 10.26
C GLN A 224 3.35 10.58 10.23
N PHE A 225 3.85 9.74 9.31
CA PHE A 225 3.42 8.33 9.22
C PHE A 225 3.93 7.49 10.38
N SER A 226 5.19 7.72 10.80
CA SER A 226 5.77 6.91 11.86
C SER A 226 5.47 7.46 13.24
N TYR A 227 5.13 6.55 14.16
CA TYR A 227 4.94 6.85 15.58
C TYR A 227 6.26 7.11 16.33
N LEU A 228 7.41 6.74 15.74
CA LEU A 228 8.73 6.86 16.38
C LEU A 228 9.56 8.04 15.92
N ASN A 229 9.20 8.70 14.83
CA ASN A 229 9.96 9.84 14.36
C ASN A 229 9.74 11.05 15.26
N GLU A 230 10.82 11.78 15.55
CA GLU A 230 10.71 13.10 16.16
C GLU A 230 9.84 14.00 15.28
N HIS A 231 9.04 14.84 15.93
CA HIS A 231 8.21 15.79 15.22
C HIS A 231 9.10 16.81 14.51
N ARG A 232 8.85 17.03 13.21
CA ARG A 232 9.55 18.06 12.45
C ARG A 232 8.55 18.99 11.75
N THR A 233 8.93 20.26 11.65
CA THR A 233 8.25 21.20 10.77
C THR A 233 8.69 20.94 9.34
N LEU A 234 7.73 20.71 8.44
CA LEU A 234 7.99 20.47 7.03
C LEU A 234 7.95 21.78 6.25
N ARG A 235 9.04 22.09 5.52
CA ARG A 235 8.98 23.12 4.48
C ARG A 235 8.25 22.55 3.28
N GLN A 236 6.98 22.90 3.13
CA GLN A 236 6.12 22.42 2.06
C GLN A 236 6.58 22.97 0.70
N LEU A 237 6.76 22.07 -0.27
CA LEU A 237 6.90 22.43 -1.68
C LEU A 237 5.56 22.24 -2.37
N PRO A 238 5.08 23.22 -3.17
CA PRO A 238 3.80 23.07 -3.85
C PRO A 238 3.86 22.03 -4.99
N CYS A 239 2.69 21.48 -5.32
CA CYS A 239 2.41 20.87 -6.61
C CYS A 239 1.56 21.83 -7.44
N TRP A 240 1.43 21.59 -8.73
CA TRP A 240 0.63 22.46 -9.62
C TRP A 240 -0.38 21.65 -10.40
N THR A 241 -1.58 22.19 -10.56
CA THR A 241 -2.64 21.57 -11.36
C THR A 241 -2.73 22.27 -12.71
N THR A 242 -2.90 21.46 -13.75
CA THR A 242 -3.25 21.89 -15.11
C THR A 242 -4.20 20.86 -15.73
N TYR A 243 -4.61 21.09 -16.96
CA TYR A 243 -5.60 20.22 -17.63
C TYR A 243 -5.19 19.98 -19.07
N THR A 244 -5.57 18.83 -19.62
CA THR A 244 -5.62 18.64 -21.06
C THR A 244 -6.73 19.51 -21.65
N ASN A 245 -6.71 19.73 -22.96
CA ASN A 245 -7.72 20.47 -23.69
C ASN A 245 -7.98 19.81 -25.05
N ALA A 246 -8.92 20.36 -25.85
CA ALA A 246 -9.28 19.80 -27.14
C ALA A 246 -8.06 19.67 -28.09
N ALA A 247 -7.14 20.64 -28.11
CA ALA A 247 -5.96 20.59 -28.95
C ALA A 247 -4.99 19.48 -28.53
N VAL A 248 -4.87 19.23 -27.21
CA VAL A 248 -4.10 18.07 -26.68
C VAL A 248 -4.73 16.77 -27.15
N HIS A 249 -6.06 16.65 -27.05
CA HIS A 249 -6.80 15.45 -27.44
C HIS A 249 -6.66 15.19 -28.94
N GLU A 250 -6.72 16.23 -29.79
CA GLU A 250 -6.53 16.12 -31.23
C GLU A 250 -5.14 15.58 -31.58
N GLU A 251 -4.06 16.09 -30.95
CA GLU A 251 -2.70 15.58 -31.17
C GLU A 251 -2.57 14.11 -30.74
N LEU A 252 -3.10 13.75 -29.57
CA LEU A 252 -3.07 12.37 -29.11
C LEU A 252 -3.88 11.42 -30.00
N GLN A 253 -5.02 11.88 -30.55
CA GLN A 253 -5.84 11.07 -31.47
C GLN A 253 -5.09 10.72 -32.76
N LYS A 254 -4.24 11.61 -33.28
CA LYS A 254 -3.40 11.32 -34.46
C LYS A 254 -2.45 10.14 -34.22
N GLY A 255 -1.97 9.95 -32.98
CA GLY A 255 -1.04 8.88 -32.62
C GLY A 255 -1.71 7.60 -32.11
N LEU A 256 -3.04 7.52 -32.02
CA LEU A 256 -3.70 6.34 -31.45
C LEU A 256 -3.41 5.04 -32.19
N ALA A 257 -3.31 5.10 -33.53
CA ALA A 257 -2.99 3.92 -34.36
C ALA A 257 -1.57 3.39 -34.11
N ASP A 258 -0.66 4.25 -33.66
CA ASP A 258 0.73 3.92 -33.34
C ASP A 258 0.96 3.62 -31.87
N SER A 259 -0.10 3.71 -31.04
CA SER A 259 -0.02 3.35 -29.63
C SER A 259 0.06 1.84 -29.45
N PRO A 260 1.05 1.33 -28.70
CA PRO A 260 1.19 -0.11 -28.45
C PRO A 260 -0.02 -0.72 -27.74
N LEU A 261 -0.86 0.08 -27.09
CA LEU A 261 -2.11 -0.36 -26.45
C LEU A 261 -3.23 -0.66 -27.44
N PHE A 262 -3.19 -0.07 -28.64
CA PHE A 262 -4.27 -0.17 -29.62
C PHE A 262 -3.84 -0.82 -30.94
N ASN A 263 -2.53 -0.92 -31.21
CA ASN A 263 -1.99 -1.57 -32.40
C ASN A 263 -1.81 -3.10 -32.25
N GLY A 264 -2.19 -3.68 -31.10
CA GLY A 264 -2.06 -5.13 -30.82
C GLY A 264 -0.70 -5.56 -30.28
N GLN A 265 0.25 -4.63 -30.08
CA GLN A 265 1.60 -4.91 -29.60
C GLN A 265 1.59 -5.32 -28.09
N ILE A 266 0.80 -4.63 -27.26
CA ILE A 266 0.56 -4.98 -25.87
C ILE A 266 -0.76 -5.76 -25.79
N GLN A 267 -0.67 -7.00 -25.31
CA GLN A 267 -1.84 -7.88 -25.09
C GLN A 267 -2.17 -8.07 -23.61
N SER A 268 -1.26 -7.68 -22.72
CA SER A 268 -1.44 -7.80 -21.27
C SER A 268 -2.40 -6.73 -20.71
N THR A 269 -3.07 -7.08 -19.60
CA THR A 269 -4.01 -6.17 -18.93
C THR A 269 -3.28 -5.08 -18.17
N GLY A 270 -3.70 -3.83 -18.36
CA GLY A 270 -3.20 -2.66 -17.64
C GLY A 270 -4.09 -2.24 -16.46
N PRO A 271 -3.61 -1.35 -15.59
CA PRO A 271 -4.34 -0.92 -14.38
C PRO A 271 -5.56 -0.05 -14.74
N ARG A 272 -6.73 -0.44 -14.24
CA ARG A 272 -8.00 0.28 -14.44
C ARG A 272 -8.01 1.70 -13.86
N TYR A 273 -7.38 1.88 -12.70
CA TYR A 273 -7.46 3.12 -11.93
C TYR A 273 -6.27 4.08 -12.13
N CYS A 274 -5.34 3.74 -12.99
CA CYS A 274 -4.29 4.63 -13.48
C CYS A 274 -4.12 4.43 -14.99
N PRO A 275 -5.19 4.68 -15.76
CA PRO A 275 -5.12 4.50 -17.21
C PRO A 275 -4.16 5.53 -17.82
N SER A 276 -3.53 5.15 -18.91
CA SER A 276 -2.75 6.08 -19.72
C SER A 276 -3.66 7.17 -20.31
N ILE A 277 -3.08 8.26 -20.76
CA ILE A 277 -3.87 9.38 -21.31
C ILE A 277 -4.63 8.94 -22.57
N GLU A 278 -4.03 8.10 -23.41
CA GLU A 278 -4.67 7.53 -24.58
C GLU A 278 -5.86 6.63 -24.22
N THR A 279 -5.76 5.84 -23.15
CA THR A 279 -6.90 5.05 -22.63
C THR A 279 -8.02 5.94 -22.12
N LYS A 280 -7.69 7.06 -21.44
CA LYS A 280 -8.71 8.03 -21.00
C LYS A 280 -9.49 8.63 -22.15
N LEU A 281 -8.82 8.95 -23.26
CA LEU A 281 -9.48 9.50 -24.45
C LEU A 281 -10.48 8.52 -25.06
N VAL A 282 -10.11 7.25 -25.15
CA VAL A 282 -10.99 6.21 -25.72
C VAL A 282 -12.14 5.87 -24.77
N THR A 283 -11.87 5.79 -23.48
CA THR A 283 -12.87 5.39 -22.47
C THR A 283 -13.87 6.52 -22.15
N PHE A 284 -13.41 7.78 -22.23
CA PHE A 284 -14.20 8.96 -21.86
C PHE A 284 -14.17 10.02 -22.97
N PRO A 285 -14.69 9.70 -24.18
CA PRO A 285 -14.57 10.58 -25.35
C PRO A 285 -15.28 11.92 -25.18
N ASP A 286 -16.33 11.98 -24.34
CA ASP A 286 -17.12 13.19 -24.09
C ASP A 286 -16.48 14.15 -23.07
N LYS A 287 -15.34 13.76 -22.46
CA LYS A 287 -14.63 14.65 -21.52
C LYS A 287 -13.75 15.64 -22.26
N TYR A 288 -14.03 16.92 -22.11
CA TYR A 288 -13.27 18.02 -22.72
C TYR A 288 -11.87 18.19 -22.14
N GLN A 289 -11.63 17.73 -20.89
CA GLN A 289 -10.36 17.90 -20.21
C GLN A 289 -10.14 16.80 -19.16
N HIS A 290 -8.88 16.48 -18.91
CA HIS A 290 -8.43 15.60 -17.83
C HIS A 290 -7.48 16.37 -16.91
N PRO A 291 -7.62 16.25 -15.58
CA PRO A 291 -6.70 16.90 -14.64
C PRO A 291 -5.32 16.26 -14.70
N LEU A 292 -4.31 17.12 -14.62
CA LEU A 292 -2.89 16.78 -14.56
C LEU A 292 -2.26 17.47 -13.36
N PHE A 293 -1.35 16.79 -12.68
CA PHE A 293 -0.63 17.33 -11.54
C PHE A 293 0.87 17.30 -11.83
N LEU A 294 1.49 18.47 -11.78
CA LEU A 294 2.94 18.60 -11.91
C LEU A 294 3.55 18.56 -10.50
N GLU A 295 4.31 17.52 -10.23
CA GLU A 295 4.82 17.18 -8.91
C GLU A 295 6.37 17.26 -8.91
N PRO A 296 7.03 17.95 -7.94
CA PRO A 296 8.49 17.96 -7.87
C PRO A 296 9.03 16.57 -7.48
N GLU A 297 10.07 16.13 -8.17
CA GLU A 297 10.77 14.87 -7.85
C GLU A 297 11.78 15.02 -6.69
N GLY A 298 12.01 16.25 -6.20
CA GLY A 298 12.88 16.52 -5.07
C GLY A 298 13.13 18.03 -4.85
N GLU A 299 13.80 18.36 -3.75
CA GLU A 299 14.07 19.74 -3.36
C GLU A 299 15.10 20.42 -4.27
N ASN A 300 16.13 19.67 -4.69
CA ASN A 300 17.31 20.18 -5.36
C ASN A 300 17.41 19.68 -6.82
N THR A 301 16.32 19.23 -7.42
CA THR A 301 16.26 18.83 -8.82
C THR A 301 15.29 19.69 -9.61
N ASN A 302 15.56 19.85 -10.91
CA ASN A 302 14.62 20.45 -11.85
C ASN A 302 13.67 19.43 -12.47
N GLU A 303 13.75 18.16 -12.07
CA GLU A 303 12.90 17.10 -12.60
C GLU A 303 11.50 17.16 -11.97
N MET A 304 10.49 17.20 -12.83
CA MET A 304 9.08 17.22 -12.45
C MET A 304 8.35 16.03 -13.04
N TYR A 305 7.49 15.42 -12.25
CA TYR A 305 6.61 14.31 -12.62
C TYR A 305 5.25 14.84 -13.06
N LEU A 306 4.78 14.49 -14.26
CA LEU A 306 3.46 14.91 -14.75
C LEU A 306 2.42 13.81 -14.50
N ASN A 307 1.87 13.78 -13.29
CA ASN A 307 0.84 12.83 -12.89
C ASN A 307 -0.45 13.00 -13.74
N GLY A 308 -0.98 11.88 -14.22
CA GLY A 308 -2.19 11.86 -15.07
C GLY A 308 -1.92 11.81 -16.56
N PHE A 309 -0.65 12.03 -17.00
CA PHE A 309 -0.23 11.99 -18.40
C PHE A 309 0.68 10.78 -18.71
N SER A 310 0.40 9.61 -18.10
CA SER A 310 1.08 8.38 -18.49
C SER A 310 0.75 8.04 -19.94
N SER A 311 1.75 7.75 -20.74
CA SER A 311 1.58 7.46 -22.18
C SER A 311 2.63 6.49 -22.68
N SER A 312 2.27 5.69 -23.68
CA SER A 312 3.18 4.85 -24.46
C SER A 312 3.20 5.21 -25.94
N MET A 313 2.58 6.31 -26.32
CA MET A 313 2.59 6.81 -27.70
C MET A 313 4.01 7.12 -28.19
N PRO A 314 4.22 7.25 -29.50
CA PRO A 314 5.47 7.75 -30.05
C PRO A 314 5.91 9.05 -29.38
N MET A 315 7.23 9.25 -29.22
CA MET A 315 7.77 10.37 -28.46
C MET A 315 7.41 11.74 -29.05
N ASP A 316 7.36 11.85 -30.35
CA ASP A 316 6.95 13.05 -31.10
C ASP A 316 5.48 13.41 -30.81
N VAL A 317 4.58 12.42 -30.76
CA VAL A 317 3.17 12.62 -30.37
C VAL A 317 3.06 13.07 -28.91
N GLN A 318 3.81 12.44 -27.99
CA GLN A 318 3.83 12.84 -26.60
C GLN A 318 4.26 14.32 -26.45
N LEU A 319 5.33 14.72 -27.15
CA LEU A 319 5.85 16.07 -27.08
C LEU A 319 4.91 17.09 -27.73
N ALA A 320 4.36 16.77 -28.91
CA ALA A 320 3.39 17.63 -29.59
C ALA A 320 2.14 17.88 -28.74
N ALA A 321 1.63 16.84 -28.09
CA ALA A 321 0.48 16.94 -27.19
C ALA A 321 0.81 17.79 -25.95
N LEU A 322 1.99 17.61 -25.33
CA LEU A 322 2.44 18.43 -24.19
C LEU A 322 2.50 19.92 -24.55
N HIS A 323 3.02 20.28 -25.73
CA HIS A 323 3.13 21.66 -26.18
C HIS A 323 1.76 22.32 -26.47
N LYS A 324 0.65 21.57 -26.49
CA LYS A 324 -0.71 22.14 -26.54
C LYS A 324 -1.26 22.51 -25.15
N ILE A 325 -0.60 22.12 -24.07
CA ILE A 325 -0.94 22.55 -22.71
C ILE A 325 -0.35 23.94 -22.48
N PRO A 326 -1.14 24.97 -22.11
CA PRO A 326 -0.63 26.35 -21.98
C PRO A 326 0.62 26.51 -21.14
N ALA A 327 0.69 25.82 -19.99
CA ALA A 327 1.84 25.86 -19.09
C ALA A 327 3.08 25.12 -19.64
N LEU A 328 2.93 24.27 -20.65
CA LEU A 328 3.95 23.34 -21.14
C LEU A 328 4.33 23.60 -22.61
N ARG A 329 4.01 24.77 -23.18
CA ARG A 329 4.28 25.10 -24.58
C ARG A 329 5.75 25.00 -24.96
N GLU A 330 6.63 25.33 -24.02
CA GLU A 330 8.10 25.30 -24.21
C GLU A 330 8.73 24.14 -23.42
N ALA A 331 7.91 23.16 -22.98
CA ALA A 331 8.38 22.10 -22.10
C ALA A 331 9.49 21.27 -22.73
N LYS A 332 10.59 21.12 -21.99
CA LYS A 332 11.66 20.18 -22.24
C LYS A 332 11.48 18.96 -21.38
N ILE A 333 11.74 17.80 -21.92
CA ILE A 333 11.62 16.54 -21.19
C ILE A 333 12.97 15.90 -20.95
N TYR A 334 13.16 15.30 -19.78
CA TYR A 334 14.33 14.48 -19.47
C TYR A 334 14.21 13.07 -20.03
N ARG A 335 13.00 12.52 -20.05
CA ARG A 335 12.67 11.20 -20.62
C ARG A 335 11.17 11.10 -20.95
N PRO A 336 10.83 10.32 -21.99
CA PRO A 336 9.45 10.09 -22.39
C PRO A 336 8.68 9.24 -21.38
N GLY A 337 7.35 9.24 -21.47
CA GLY A 337 6.50 8.22 -20.93
C GLY A 337 6.64 6.91 -21.68
N TYR A 338 6.42 5.79 -21.00
CA TYR A 338 6.42 4.46 -21.60
C TYR A 338 5.46 3.52 -20.90
N ALA A 339 5.00 2.49 -21.59
CA ALA A 339 4.40 1.33 -20.95
C ALA A 339 5.46 0.25 -20.71
N ILE A 340 5.27 -0.57 -19.71
CA ILE A 340 6.11 -1.72 -19.44
C ILE A 340 5.26 -2.95 -19.18
N GLU A 341 5.56 -4.04 -19.88
CA GLU A 341 5.05 -5.38 -19.61
C GLU A 341 6.08 -6.17 -18.80
N TYR A 342 5.60 -6.99 -17.88
CA TYR A 342 6.43 -7.79 -16.98
C TYR A 342 5.69 -9.05 -16.55
N ASP A 343 6.42 -10.07 -16.10
CA ASP A 343 5.84 -11.29 -15.57
C ASP A 343 5.34 -11.11 -14.13
N TYR A 344 4.19 -11.71 -13.84
CA TYR A 344 3.67 -11.88 -12.49
C TYR A 344 3.22 -13.33 -12.28
N PHE A 345 3.11 -13.74 -11.02
CA PHE A 345 2.64 -15.05 -10.62
C PHE A 345 1.22 -14.94 -10.05
N ASP A 346 0.32 -15.84 -10.44
CA ASP A 346 -1.06 -15.83 -9.95
C ASP A 346 -1.07 -15.96 -8.41
N PRO A 347 -1.52 -14.94 -7.66
CA PRO A 347 -1.44 -14.94 -6.20
C PRO A 347 -2.38 -15.94 -5.54
N THR A 348 -3.33 -16.53 -6.27
CA THR A 348 -4.16 -17.64 -5.75
C THR A 348 -3.35 -18.91 -5.44
N GLN A 349 -2.13 -19.02 -5.98
CA GLN A 349 -1.16 -20.07 -5.67
C GLN A 349 -0.44 -19.86 -4.33
N LEU A 350 -0.73 -18.77 -3.63
CA LEU A 350 -0.12 -18.43 -2.34
C LEU A 350 -1.08 -18.75 -1.19
N LYS A 351 -0.48 -19.12 -0.05
CA LYS A 351 -1.13 -19.10 1.25
C LYS A 351 -1.30 -17.65 1.71
N HIS A 352 -2.10 -17.40 2.75
CA HIS A 352 -2.22 -16.06 3.37
C HIS A 352 -0.92 -15.57 4.03
N SER A 353 0.02 -16.47 4.27
CA SER A 353 1.41 -16.13 4.67
C SER A 353 2.29 -15.62 3.52
N LEU A 354 1.76 -15.59 2.30
CA LEU A 354 2.46 -15.33 1.04
C LEU A 354 3.48 -16.41 0.64
N GLU A 355 3.49 -17.55 1.32
CA GLU A 355 4.25 -18.74 0.90
C GLU A 355 3.52 -19.46 -0.24
N SER A 356 4.28 -19.97 -1.20
CA SER A 356 3.75 -20.81 -2.27
C SER A 356 3.07 -22.06 -1.70
N LYS A 357 1.92 -22.45 -2.31
CA LYS A 357 1.24 -23.74 -2.04
C LYS A 357 1.96 -24.92 -2.71
N ILE A 358 2.83 -24.62 -3.69
CA ILE A 358 3.48 -25.60 -4.57
C ILE A 358 4.90 -25.92 -4.11
N LEU A 359 5.71 -24.87 -3.84
CA LEU A 359 7.08 -25.01 -3.35
C LEU A 359 7.19 -24.49 -1.92
N SER A 360 7.61 -25.36 -1.00
CA SER A 360 7.89 -24.97 0.38
C SER A 360 9.08 -24.02 0.45
N GLY A 361 9.04 -23.03 1.34
CA GLY A 361 10.13 -22.08 1.52
C GLY A 361 10.21 -20.94 0.48
N LEU A 362 9.29 -20.90 -0.49
CA LEU A 362 9.23 -19.86 -1.51
C LEU A 362 8.08 -18.89 -1.25
N PHE A 363 8.40 -17.61 -1.11
CA PHE A 363 7.45 -16.52 -0.85
C PHE A 363 7.47 -15.52 -2.01
N PHE A 364 6.33 -14.87 -2.25
CA PHE A 364 6.22 -13.80 -3.25
C PHE A 364 5.60 -12.56 -2.63
N ALA A 365 6.15 -11.38 -2.93
CA ALA A 365 5.61 -10.13 -2.42
C ALA A 365 5.77 -8.97 -3.42
N GLY A 366 4.78 -8.08 -3.42
CA GLY A 366 4.78 -6.88 -4.24
C GLY A 366 4.22 -7.10 -5.64
N GLN A 367 4.80 -6.43 -6.62
CA GLN A 367 4.26 -6.35 -7.97
C GLN A 367 4.24 -7.71 -8.70
N VAL A 368 5.10 -8.63 -8.33
CA VAL A 368 5.12 -10.02 -8.85
C VAL A 368 3.86 -10.81 -8.49
N ASN A 369 3.03 -10.32 -7.54
CA ASN A 369 1.71 -10.85 -7.21
C ASN A 369 0.57 -10.13 -7.95
N GLY A 370 0.87 -9.34 -8.98
CA GLY A 370 -0.12 -8.61 -9.77
C GLY A 370 -0.68 -7.37 -9.07
N THR A 371 0.04 -6.76 -8.15
CA THR A 371 -0.34 -5.48 -7.52
C THR A 371 0.37 -4.30 -8.18
N THR A 372 -0.19 -3.08 -8.06
CA THR A 372 0.48 -1.83 -8.40
C THR A 372 0.36 -0.84 -7.24
N GLY A 373 1.52 -0.40 -6.74
CA GLY A 373 1.66 0.59 -5.68
C GLY A 373 2.77 0.25 -4.71
N TYR A 374 3.45 1.27 -4.22
CA TYR A 374 4.57 1.12 -3.29
C TYR A 374 4.12 0.56 -1.94
N GLU A 375 2.96 1.03 -1.49
CA GLU A 375 2.37 0.67 -0.20
C GLU A 375 1.88 -0.77 -0.20
N GLU A 376 1.22 -1.19 -1.29
CA GLU A 376 0.81 -2.59 -1.48
C GLU A 376 2.03 -3.53 -1.53
N ALA A 377 3.12 -3.06 -2.15
CA ALA A 377 4.37 -3.81 -2.19
C ALA A 377 5.02 -3.90 -0.80
N GLY A 378 5.11 -2.78 -0.07
CA GLY A 378 5.65 -2.74 1.29
C GLY A 378 4.84 -3.59 2.28
N GLY A 379 3.49 -3.52 2.21
CA GLY A 379 2.60 -4.32 3.05
C GLY A 379 2.75 -5.82 2.82
N GLN A 380 2.89 -6.26 1.56
CA GLN A 380 3.19 -7.65 1.25
C GLN A 380 4.62 -8.03 1.69
N GLY A 381 5.58 -7.13 1.45
CA GLY A 381 6.98 -7.35 1.79
C GLY A 381 7.19 -7.63 3.28
N ILE A 382 6.63 -6.78 4.15
CA ILE A 382 6.77 -6.97 5.60
C ILE A 382 6.15 -8.30 6.05
N VAL A 383 4.97 -8.68 5.53
CA VAL A 383 4.32 -9.96 5.88
C VAL A 383 5.12 -11.15 5.36
N ALA A 384 5.63 -11.10 4.14
CA ALA A 384 6.46 -12.17 3.59
C ALA A 384 7.78 -12.31 4.38
N GLY A 385 8.41 -11.20 4.76
CA GLY A 385 9.63 -11.21 5.58
C GLY A 385 9.41 -11.80 6.97
N ILE A 386 8.32 -11.40 7.65
CA ILE A 386 7.92 -12.00 8.95
C ILE A 386 7.73 -13.50 8.80
N ASN A 387 6.96 -13.94 7.81
CA ASN A 387 6.65 -15.37 7.63
C ASN A 387 7.86 -16.19 7.18
N ALA A 388 8.76 -15.60 6.39
CA ALA A 388 10.02 -16.24 6.03
C ALA A 388 10.88 -16.50 7.28
N ALA A 389 10.98 -15.54 8.19
CA ALA A 389 11.71 -15.70 9.45
C ALA A 389 11.03 -16.73 10.39
N LEU A 390 9.70 -16.66 10.54
CA LEU A 390 8.92 -17.63 11.34
C LEU A 390 9.09 -19.05 10.82
N LYS A 391 9.09 -19.25 9.50
CA LYS A 391 9.35 -20.57 8.90
C LYS A 391 10.74 -21.10 9.24
N CYS A 392 11.74 -20.25 9.24
CA CYS A 392 13.11 -20.64 9.61
C CYS A 392 13.23 -21.12 11.06
N SER A 393 12.42 -20.57 11.97
CA SER A 393 12.33 -20.97 13.37
C SER A 393 11.35 -22.10 13.65
N GLY A 394 10.62 -22.60 12.63
CA GLY A 394 9.58 -23.62 12.79
C GLY A 394 8.33 -23.13 13.53
N SER A 395 8.10 -21.81 13.55
CA SER A 395 6.96 -21.18 14.21
C SER A 395 5.72 -21.13 13.30
N GLU A 396 4.55 -20.96 13.91
CA GLU A 396 3.29 -20.80 13.16
C GLU A 396 3.28 -19.52 12.32
N PRO A 397 2.66 -19.56 11.13
CA PRO A 397 2.59 -18.38 10.26
C PRO A 397 1.81 -17.22 10.87
N PHE A 398 2.29 -16.01 10.65
CA PHE A 398 1.57 -14.78 10.94
C PHE A 398 0.61 -14.44 9.80
N VAL A 399 -0.69 -14.38 10.10
CA VAL A 399 -1.75 -14.04 9.16
C VAL A 399 -2.63 -12.96 9.77
N MET A 400 -2.87 -11.88 9.04
CA MET A 400 -3.78 -10.81 9.44
C MET A 400 -5.15 -11.00 8.78
N GLN A 401 -6.20 -10.80 9.57
CA GLN A 401 -7.57 -10.86 9.10
C GLN A 401 -8.03 -9.54 8.48
N ARG A 402 -9.14 -9.57 7.74
CA ARG A 402 -9.71 -8.41 7.03
C ARG A 402 -10.22 -7.30 7.94
N ASP A 403 -10.56 -7.61 9.17
CA ASP A 403 -11.00 -6.66 10.20
C ASP A 403 -9.84 -6.12 11.06
N GLN A 404 -8.64 -6.66 10.88
CA GLN A 404 -7.44 -6.26 11.61
C GLN A 404 -6.58 -5.26 10.84
N SER A 405 -6.56 -5.33 9.50
CA SER A 405 -5.70 -4.45 8.70
C SER A 405 -6.11 -4.36 7.23
N TYR A 406 -5.78 -3.24 6.58
CA TYR A 406 -5.81 -3.13 5.12
C TYR A 406 -4.83 -4.09 4.44
N ILE A 407 -3.70 -4.39 5.08
CA ILE A 407 -2.75 -5.41 4.61
C ILE A 407 -3.43 -6.78 4.61
N GLY A 408 -4.22 -7.11 5.65
CA GLY A 408 -5.03 -8.33 5.69
C GLY A 408 -6.06 -8.39 4.58
N VAL A 409 -6.78 -7.28 4.32
CA VAL A 409 -7.71 -7.17 3.18
C VAL A 409 -6.99 -7.39 1.84
N LEU A 410 -5.83 -6.76 1.66
CA LEU A 410 -5.00 -6.90 0.46
C LEU A 410 -4.61 -8.36 0.20
N ILE A 411 -4.04 -9.02 1.18
CA ILE A 411 -3.55 -10.40 1.04
C ILE A 411 -4.71 -11.38 0.83
N ASP A 412 -5.79 -11.21 1.57
CA ASP A 412 -6.99 -12.04 1.39
C ASP A 412 -7.59 -11.86 -0.02
N ASP A 413 -7.74 -10.63 -0.52
CA ASP A 413 -8.21 -10.38 -1.88
C ASP A 413 -7.31 -11.07 -2.93
N LEU A 414 -5.99 -10.94 -2.81
CA LEU A 414 -5.03 -11.54 -3.74
C LEU A 414 -5.12 -13.07 -3.74
N THR A 415 -5.09 -13.68 -2.57
CA THR A 415 -4.97 -15.14 -2.44
C THR A 415 -6.29 -15.89 -2.61
N THR A 416 -7.44 -15.22 -2.47
CA THR A 416 -8.77 -15.81 -2.62
C THR A 416 -9.46 -15.43 -3.92
N LYS A 417 -9.36 -14.17 -4.36
CA LYS A 417 -10.03 -13.68 -5.58
C LYS A 417 -9.13 -13.74 -6.81
N GLY A 418 -7.80 -13.69 -6.59
CA GLY A 418 -6.84 -13.51 -7.68
C GLY A 418 -6.90 -12.11 -8.28
N VAL A 419 -6.26 -11.95 -9.44
CA VAL A 419 -6.17 -10.68 -10.15
C VAL A 419 -6.37 -10.87 -11.64
N ASP A 420 -7.35 -10.17 -12.21
CA ASP A 420 -7.60 -10.12 -13.66
C ASP A 420 -6.97 -8.85 -14.27
N GLU A 421 -6.70 -7.87 -13.44
CA GLU A 421 -6.03 -6.59 -13.75
C GLU A 421 -5.09 -6.22 -12.59
N PRO A 422 -4.09 -5.36 -12.78
CA PRO A 422 -3.21 -4.92 -11.69
C PRO A 422 -4.01 -4.40 -10.48
N TYR A 423 -3.92 -5.14 -9.37
CA TYR A 423 -4.67 -4.85 -8.15
C TYR A 423 -4.20 -3.53 -7.52
N ARG A 424 -5.15 -2.75 -7.04
CA ARG A 424 -4.92 -1.53 -6.29
C ARG A 424 -5.84 -1.47 -5.09
N MET A 425 -5.31 -1.06 -3.93
CA MET A 425 -6.11 -0.90 -2.72
C MET A 425 -6.94 0.38 -2.77
N PHE A 426 -8.20 0.27 -2.34
CA PHE A 426 -9.14 1.35 -2.11
C PHE A 426 -9.90 1.13 -0.81
N THR A 427 -10.40 2.22 -0.22
CA THR A 427 -11.22 2.11 1.01
C THR A 427 -12.50 1.30 0.80
N SER A 428 -13.03 1.23 -0.43
CA SER A 428 -14.22 0.42 -0.75
C SER A 428 -13.99 -1.09 -0.69
N ARG A 429 -12.73 -1.56 -0.69
CA ARG A 429 -12.42 -2.99 -0.56
C ARG A 429 -12.48 -3.49 0.89
N ALA A 430 -12.39 -2.59 1.85
CA ALA A 430 -12.49 -2.92 3.26
C ALA A 430 -13.93 -2.78 3.74
N GLU A 431 -14.50 -3.85 4.26
CA GLU A 431 -15.86 -3.90 4.81
C GLU A 431 -15.91 -3.13 6.14
N TYR A 432 -14.89 -3.28 6.99
CA TYR A 432 -14.84 -2.76 8.36
C TYR A 432 -14.01 -1.48 8.48
N ARG A 433 -14.19 -0.50 7.58
CA ARG A 433 -13.34 0.71 7.47
C ARG A 433 -13.19 1.49 8.78
N ILE A 434 -14.24 1.56 9.60
CA ILE A 434 -14.20 2.26 10.89
C ILE A 434 -13.27 1.57 11.90
N LEU A 435 -13.01 0.26 11.72
CA LEU A 435 -12.06 -0.50 12.54
C LEU A 435 -10.63 -0.41 12.02
N LEU A 436 -10.43 0.07 10.77
CA LEU A 436 -9.15 0.08 10.07
C LEU A 436 -8.63 1.50 9.81
N ARG A 437 -8.89 2.41 10.75
CA ARG A 437 -8.47 3.80 10.61
C ARG A 437 -6.95 3.94 10.62
N GLN A 438 -6.48 5.04 10.03
CA GLN A 438 -5.04 5.35 10.01
C GLN A 438 -4.49 5.73 11.39
N ASP A 439 -5.33 6.30 12.27
CA ASP A 439 -4.97 6.79 13.60
C ASP A 439 -4.78 5.65 14.62
N ASP A 440 -5.35 4.47 14.40
CA ASP A 440 -5.35 3.35 15.33
C ASP A 440 -4.55 2.11 14.89
N ALA A 441 -3.72 2.24 13.85
CA ALA A 441 -2.92 1.12 13.36
C ALA A 441 -2.01 0.52 14.43
N ASP A 442 -1.42 1.36 15.29
CA ASP A 442 -0.62 0.93 16.44
C ASP A 442 -1.44 0.13 17.46
N ALA A 443 -2.68 0.55 17.73
CA ALA A 443 -3.60 -0.15 18.63
C ALA A 443 -3.94 -1.56 18.16
N ARG A 444 -3.94 -1.78 16.86
CA ARG A 444 -4.31 -3.08 16.26
C ARG A 444 -3.10 -4.02 16.11
N LEU A 445 -1.89 -3.48 15.86
CA LEU A 445 -0.80 -4.27 15.33
C LEU A 445 0.49 -4.24 16.17
N THR A 446 0.77 -3.18 16.96
CA THR A 446 2.08 -3.01 17.62
C THR A 446 2.33 -4.05 18.71
N GLU A 447 1.31 -4.44 19.48
CA GLU A 447 1.46 -5.47 20.53
C GLU A 447 1.85 -6.81 19.89
N LYS A 448 1.15 -7.21 18.82
CA LYS A 448 1.48 -8.44 18.08
C LYS A 448 2.85 -8.38 17.41
N ALA A 449 3.22 -7.24 16.86
CA ALA A 449 4.54 -7.03 16.27
C ALA A 449 5.68 -7.14 17.31
N TYR A 450 5.44 -6.68 18.53
CA TYR A 450 6.39 -6.83 19.64
C TYR A 450 6.52 -8.30 20.08
N GLU A 451 5.42 -9.03 20.20
CA GLU A 451 5.44 -10.47 20.50
C GLU A 451 6.21 -11.28 19.44
N LEU A 452 6.10 -10.89 18.15
CA LEU A 452 6.82 -11.51 17.04
C LEU A 452 8.31 -11.12 16.98
N GLY A 453 8.74 -10.13 17.79
CA GLY A 453 10.13 -9.66 17.84
C GLY A 453 10.52 -8.70 16.72
N ILE A 454 9.58 -8.21 15.89
CA ILE A 454 9.88 -7.26 14.82
C ILE A 454 9.80 -5.81 15.31
N ALA A 455 8.85 -5.47 16.18
CA ALA A 455 8.74 -4.14 16.75
C ALA A 455 9.73 -3.96 17.91
N SER A 456 10.41 -2.80 17.94
CA SER A 456 11.35 -2.47 18.99
C SER A 456 10.67 -2.23 20.34
N ARG A 457 11.42 -2.39 21.44
CA ARG A 457 10.98 -2.05 22.79
C ARG A 457 10.49 -0.59 22.87
N ALA A 458 11.20 0.34 22.26
CA ALA A 458 10.83 1.75 22.24
C ALA A 458 9.46 2.00 21.57
N ARG A 459 9.14 1.26 20.49
CA ARG A 459 7.84 1.33 19.83
C ARG A 459 6.71 0.81 20.73
N TYR A 460 6.95 -0.31 21.39
CA TYR A 460 6.00 -0.91 22.31
C TYR A 460 5.73 -0.02 23.53
N ASP A 461 6.77 0.54 24.14
CA ASP A 461 6.66 1.46 25.27
C ASP A 461 5.90 2.74 24.90
N TRP A 462 6.18 3.29 23.70
CA TRP A 462 5.40 4.42 23.17
C TRP A 462 3.92 4.06 22.99
N TRP A 463 3.64 2.89 22.44
CA TRP A 463 2.25 2.43 22.30
C TRP A 463 1.54 2.31 23.66
N LEU A 464 2.20 1.76 24.67
CA LEU A 464 1.62 1.67 26.01
C LEU A 464 1.30 3.04 26.61
N GLN A 465 2.19 4.01 26.48
CA GLN A 465 1.97 5.39 26.92
C GLN A 465 0.80 6.05 26.18
N LYS A 466 0.76 5.93 24.85
CA LYS A 466 -0.36 6.45 24.04
C LYS A 466 -1.69 5.82 24.44
N LYS A 467 -1.73 4.51 24.60
CA LYS A 467 -2.93 3.74 25.02
C LYS A 467 -3.47 4.25 26.36
N GLU A 468 -2.59 4.39 27.32
CA GLU A 468 -2.95 4.89 28.65
C GLU A 468 -3.44 6.35 28.60
N ALA A 469 -2.77 7.22 27.87
CA ALA A 469 -3.16 8.62 27.72
C ALA A 469 -4.52 8.78 27.03
N ILE A 470 -4.79 8.02 25.97
CA ILE A 470 -6.10 7.99 25.30
C ILE A 470 -7.19 7.55 26.28
N GLN A 471 -6.95 6.46 27.03
CA GLN A 471 -7.93 5.93 27.97
C GLN A 471 -8.23 6.93 29.10
N ARG A 472 -7.20 7.53 29.69
CA ARG A 472 -7.38 8.58 30.72
C ARG A 472 -8.24 9.75 30.21
N LEU A 473 -8.02 10.20 28.97
CA LEU A 473 -8.79 11.29 28.37
C LEU A 473 -10.25 10.89 28.10
N ILE A 474 -10.48 9.67 27.65
CA ILE A 474 -11.84 9.12 27.45
C ILE A 474 -12.58 9.01 28.79
N ASP A 475 -11.94 8.48 29.81
CA ASP A 475 -12.54 8.32 31.14
C ASP A 475 -12.85 9.70 31.75
N PHE A 476 -11.93 10.65 31.65
CA PHE A 476 -12.19 12.04 32.05
C PHE A 476 -13.46 12.60 31.36
N CYS A 477 -13.58 12.44 30.03
CA CYS A 477 -14.76 12.94 29.31
C CYS A 477 -16.07 12.24 29.71
N LYS A 478 -16.02 10.95 30.04
CA LYS A 478 -17.17 10.17 30.49
C LYS A 478 -17.61 10.54 31.92
N ASP A 479 -16.65 10.96 32.74
CA ASP A 479 -16.95 11.27 34.16
C ASP A 479 -17.21 12.74 34.42
N PHE A 480 -16.68 13.64 33.59
CA PHE A 480 -16.79 15.08 33.81
C PHE A 480 -18.22 15.62 33.59
N PRO A 481 -18.88 16.18 34.63
CA PRO A 481 -20.23 16.70 34.50
C PRO A 481 -20.22 18.11 33.92
N ILE A 482 -21.13 18.38 33.00
CA ILE A 482 -21.37 19.68 32.39
C ILE A 482 -22.70 20.24 32.88
N LYS A 483 -22.70 21.46 33.43
CA LYS A 483 -23.92 22.15 33.81
C LYS A 483 -24.37 23.11 32.71
N ALA A 484 -25.64 22.99 32.31
CA ALA A 484 -26.21 23.79 31.23
C ALA A 484 -26.05 25.31 31.46
N GLN A 485 -26.24 25.76 32.70
CA GLN A 485 -26.14 27.17 33.05
C GLN A 485 -24.74 27.78 32.87
N GLU A 486 -23.70 26.97 33.02
CA GLU A 486 -22.29 27.42 32.93
C GLU A 486 -21.76 27.46 31.51
N ILE A 487 -22.37 26.71 30.58
CA ILE A 487 -21.78 26.50 29.23
C ILE A 487 -22.66 26.97 28.06
N ASN A 488 -23.99 27.15 28.27
CA ASN A 488 -24.90 27.39 27.15
C ASN A 488 -24.55 28.61 26.30
N SER A 489 -24.20 29.76 26.93
CA SER A 489 -23.80 30.96 26.19
C SER A 489 -22.54 30.73 25.32
N LYS A 490 -21.65 29.89 25.80
CA LYS A 490 -20.42 29.52 25.07
C LYS A 490 -20.70 28.52 23.94
N LEU A 491 -21.65 27.60 24.13
CA LEU A 491 -22.11 26.68 23.09
C LEU A 491 -22.81 27.40 21.94
N GLU A 492 -23.63 28.40 22.25
CA GLU A 492 -24.26 29.25 21.23
C GLU A 492 -23.22 30.00 20.40
N ALA A 493 -22.13 30.51 21.04
CA ALA A 493 -21.02 31.14 20.37
C ALA A 493 -20.26 30.17 19.43
N LEU A 494 -20.25 28.87 19.76
CA LEU A 494 -19.72 27.80 18.90
C LEU A 494 -20.73 27.30 17.85
N GLY A 495 -21.90 27.92 17.72
CA GLY A 495 -22.91 27.58 16.73
C GLY A 495 -23.65 26.25 17.00
N THR A 496 -23.67 25.78 18.26
CA THR A 496 -24.38 24.55 18.64
C THR A 496 -25.55 24.85 19.57
N THR A 497 -26.56 23.96 19.57
CA THR A 497 -27.75 24.12 20.38
C THR A 497 -27.44 24.04 21.87
N PRO A 498 -28.03 24.94 22.72
CA PRO A 498 -27.85 24.91 24.15
C PRO A 498 -28.39 23.61 24.77
N LEU A 499 -27.87 23.28 25.95
CA LEU A 499 -28.29 22.13 26.73
C LEU A 499 -29.58 22.43 27.47
N ARG A 500 -30.53 21.49 27.51
CA ARG A 500 -31.76 21.59 28.30
C ARG A 500 -31.52 21.19 29.75
N ALA A 501 -30.58 20.29 30.01
CA ALA A 501 -30.18 19.79 31.31
C ALA A 501 -28.69 19.52 31.35
N GLY A 502 -28.11 19.29 32.50
CA GLY A 502 -26.72 18.85 32.63
C GLY A 502 -26.48 17.51 31.93
N CYS A 503 -25.28 17.33 31.38
CA CYS A 503 -24.86 16.09 30.71
C CYS A 503 -23.40 15.77 31.06
N LYS A 504 -22.88 14.68 30.54
CA LYS A 504 -21.44 14.38 30.58
C LYS A 504 -20.73 15.06 29.41
N LEU A 505 -19.43 15.34 29.58
CA LEU A 505 -18.63 15.94 28.52
C LEU A 505 -18.60 15.04 27.27
N SER A 506 -18.58 13.72 27.43
CA SER A 506 -18.69 12.75 26.33
C SER A 506 -19.94 12.96 25.45
N ASP A 507 -21.08 13.34 26.05
CA ASP A 507 -22.31 13.60 25.28
C ASP A 507 -22.23 14.88 24.45
N LEU A 508 -21.43 15.86 24.90
CA LEU A 508 -21.15 17.08 24.16
C LEU A 508 -20.20 16.82 22.98
N ILE A 509 -19.12 16.06 23.22
CA ILE A 509 -18.16 15.69 22.19
C ILE A 509 -18.82 14.88 21.07
N ALA A 510 -19.83 14.08 21.36
CA ALA A 510 -20.58 13.33 20.37
C ALA A 510 -21.28 14.23 19.32
N ARG A 511 -21.41 15.54 19.55
CA ARG A 511 -21.98 16.47 18.57
C ARG A 511 -21.01 16.73 17.42
N PRO A 512 -21.45 16.72 16.16
CA PRO A 512 -20.55 16.75 14.99
C PRO A 512 -19.59 17.94 14.94
N HIS A 513 -20.01 19.12 15.38
CA HIS A 513 -19.23 20.36 15.27
C HIS A 513 -18.36 20.68 16.49
N LEU A 514 -18.44 19.89 17.55
CA LEU A 514 -17.64 20.09 18.74
C LEU A 514 -16.41 19.19 18.71
N THR A 515 -15.26 19.74 19.03
CA THR A 515 -13.98 19.03 19.14
C THR A 515 -13.44 19.17 20.56
N LEU A 516 -12.56 18.26 20.97
CA LEU A 516 -11.83 18.41 22.22
C LEU A 516 -11.10 19.74 22.27
N GLN A 517 -10.52 20.19 21.15
CA GLN A 517 -9.79 21.44 21.05
C GLN A 517 -10.70 22.64 21.32
N ASN A 518 -11.82 22.81 20.58
CA ASN A 518 -12.70 23.96 20.79
C ASN A 518 -13.42 23.95 22.14
N LEU A 519 -13.71 22.77 22.69
CA LEU A 519 -14.24 22.66 24.04
C LEU A 519 -13.20 22.98 25.13
N SER A 520 -11.92 22.73 24.88
CA SER A 520 -10.84 23.07 25.82
C SER A 520 -10.67 24.58 26.00
N GLU A 521 -11.05 25.39 25.01
CA GLU A 521 -11.03 26.85 25.12
C GLU A 521 -12.08 27.40 26.10
N ILE A 522 -13.15 26.64 26.30
CA ILE A 522 -14.28 27.05 27.16
C ILE A 522 -14.40 26.25 28.47
N ILE A 523 -13.70 25.12 28.59
CA ILE A 523 -13.69 24.24 29.77
C ILE A 523 -12.25 24.12 30.28
N PRO A 524 -11.85 24.90 31.33
CA PRO A 524 -10.46 24.90 31.82
C PRO A 524 -9.95 23.52 32.23
N ALA A 525 -10.79 22.71 32.88
CA ALA A 525 -10.42 21.37 33.31
C ALA A 525 -10.10 20.44 32.11
N LEU A 526 -10.78 20.61 30.97
CA LEU A 526 -10.46 19.89 29.74
C LEU A 526 -9.14 20.36 29.14
N LYS A 527 -8.87 21.67 29.22
CA LYS A 527 -7.59 22.23 28.77
C LYS A 527 -6.40 21.62 29.53
N GLU A 528 -6.55 21.41 30.83
CA GLU A 528 -5.55 20.72 31.66
C GLU A 528 -5.45 19.23 31.29
N ALA A 529 -6.56 18.56 31.07
CA ALA A 529 -6.59 17.15 30.69
C ALA A 529 -5.95 16.86 29.32
N ILE A 530 -6.09 17.77 28.34
CA ILE A 530 -5.48 17.65 27.01
C ILE A 530 -4.00 18.07 27.01
N ASN A 531 -3.56 18.83 28.00
CA ASN A 531 -2.16 19.24 28.08
C ASN A 531 -1.27 18.06 28.52
N LEU A 532 -1.21 17.08 27.64
CA LEU A 532 -0.40 15.88 27.81
C LEU A 532 1.08 16.24 27.64
N PRO A 533 1.98 15.70 28.48
CA PRO A 533 3.41 15.97 28.39
C PRO A 533 4.09 15.23 27.22
N GLU A 534 3.38 14.35 26.56
CA GLU A 534 3.89 13.47 25.53
C GLU A 534 4.00 14.19 24.19
N ASN A 535 5.03 13.85 23.44
CA ASN A 535 5.12 14.17 22.02
C ASN A 535 3.86 13.65 21.31
N ARG A 536 3.30 14.44 20.36
CA ARG A 536 2.07 14.10 19.62
C ARG A 536 0.78 14.10 20.44
N LYS A 537 0.67 14.99 21.39
CA LYS A 537 -0.56 15.18 22.18
C LYS A 537 -1.80 15.43 21.32
N GLU A 538 -1.65 16.11 20.18
CA GLU A 538 -2.71 16.36 19.21
C GLU A 538 -3.25 15.03 18.63
N GLU A 539 -2.38 14.10 18.28
CA GLU A 539 -2.76 12.76 17.77
C GLU A 539 -3.47 11.93 18.85
N ILE A 540 -3.03 12.02 20.10
CA ILE A 540 -3.68 11.36 21.23
C ILE A 540 -5.09 11.93 21.46
N ALA A 541 -5.22 13.25 21.44
CA ALA A 541 -6.51 13.92 21.60
C ALA A 541 -7.47 13.58 20.45
N GLU A 542 -6.98 13.59 19.21
CA GLU A 542 -7.75 13.19 18.01
C GLU A 542 -8.24 11.75 18.12
N ALA A 543 -7.37 10.82 18.50
CA ALA A 543 -7.73 9.41 18.67
C ALA A 543 -8.81 9.21 19.76
N ALA A 544 -8.72 9.92 20.88
CA ALA A 544 -9.73 9.90 21.93
C ALA A 544 -11.07 10.50 21.46
N GLU A 545 -11.03 11.61 20.73
CA GLU A 545 -12.22 12.25 20.15
C GLU A 545 -12.94 11.33 19.18
N ILE A 546 -12.19 10.68 18.27
CA ILE A 546 -12.75 9.74 17.29
C ILE A 546 -13.43 8.57 18.01
N GLN A 547 -12.79 8.01 19.05
CA GLN A 547 -13.38 6.91 19.81
C GLN A 547 -14.67 7.34 20.50
N LEU A 548 -14.72 8.52 21.12
CA LEU A 548 -15.92 9.05 21.78
C LEU A 548 -17.06 9.31 20.78
N LYS A 549 -16.77 9.94 19.64
CA LYS A 549 -17.78 10.28 18.62
C LYS A 549 -18.36 9.06 17.91
N TYR A 550 -17.53 8.07 17.65
CA TYR A 550 -17.89 6.92 16.82
C TYR A 550 -18.04 5.62 17.61
N GLN A 551 -18.09 5.67 18.94
CA GLN A 551 -18.17 4.50 19.81
C GLN A 551 -19.27 3.52 19.38
N GLY A 552 -20.50 3.99 19.17
CA GLY A 552 -21.62 3.14 18.79
C GLY A 552 -21.46 2.47 17.41
N TYR A 553 -20.78 3.16 16.47
CA TYR A 553 -20.46 2.57 15.15
C TYR A 553 -19.35 1.53 15.27
N ILE A 554 -18.30 1.81 16.04
CA ILE A 554 -17.19 0.90 16.29
C ILE A 554 -17.68 -0.40 16.95
N GLU A 555 -18.52 -0.29 17.98
CA GLU A 555 -19.10 -1.45 18.68
C GLU A 555 -19.98 -2.30 17.75
N ARG A 556 -20.80 -1.66 16.92
CA ARG A 556 -21.63 -2.38 15.93
C ARG A 556 -20.78 -3.13 14.92
N GLU A 557 -19.77 -2.50 14.35
CA GLU A 557 -18.88 -3.13 13.38
C GLU A 557 -18.08 -4.28 13.99
N LYS A 558 -17.64 -4.16 15.26
CA LYS A 558 -17.00 -5.27 15.97
C LYS A 558 -17.93 -6.48 16.10
N LEU A 559 -19.19 -6.26 16.45
CA LEU A 559 -20.17 -7.36 16.53
C LEU A 559 -20.42 -8.04 15.19
N ILE A 560 -20.35 -7.29 14.08
CA ILE A 560 -20.47 -7.85 12.73
C ILE A 560 -19.21 -8.67 12.38
N ALA A 561 -18.02 -8.12 12.65
CA ALA A 561 -16.75 -8.80 12.45
C ALA A 561 -16.68 -10.12 13.23
N ASP A 562 -17.08 -10.11 14.52
CA ASP A 562 -17.10 -11.31 15.38
C ASP A 562 -18.02 -12.43 14.83
N LYS A 563 -19.13 -12.06 14.17
CA LYS A 563 -19.98 -13.04 13.49
C LYS A 563 -19.28 -13.67 12.29
N MET A 564 -18.53 -12.88 11.53
CA MET A 564 -17.76 -13.39 10.38
C MET A 564 -16.60 -14.27 10.81
N HIS A 565 -15.96 -14.00 11.96
CA HIS A 565 -14.93 -14.89 12.52
C HIS A 565 -15.40 -16.33 12.75
N ARG A 566 -16.70 -16.52 13.03
CA ARG A 566 -17.26 -17.87 13.16
C ARG A 566 -17.13 -18.67 11.85
N LEU A 567 -17.29 -18.02 10.70
CA LEU A 567 -17.10 -18.64 9.39
C LEU A 567 -15.60 -18.84 9.06
N GLU A 568 -14.72 -17.95 9.53
CA GLU A 568 -13.27 -18.12 9.41
C GLU A 568 -12.75 -19.33 10.19
N ASN A 569 -13.38 -19.66 11.30
CA ASN A 569 -13.02 -20.82 12.11
C ASN A 569 -13.53 -22.16 11.52
N ILE A 570 -14.35 -22.13 10.47
CA ILE A 570 -14.85 -23.34 9.81
C ILE A 570 -13.86 -23.72 8.70
N LYS A 571 -12.92 -24.62 9.04
CA LYS A 571 -11.97 -25.17 8.07
C LYS A 571 -12.65 -26.13 7.12
N ILE A 572 -12.49 -25.89 5.81
CA ILE A 572 -13.10 -26.70 4.75
C ILE A 572 -12.08 -27.37 3.83
N LYS A 573 -10.81 -26.96 3.89
CA LYS A 573 -9.74 -27.51 3.05
C LYS A 573 -9.62 -29.01 3.18
N GLY A 574 -9.68 -29.71 2.05
CA GLY A 574 -9.58 -31.17 2.00
C GLY A 574 -10.81 -31.93 2.51
N ARG A 575 -11.90 -31.22 2.89
CA ARG A 575 -13.15 -31.88 3.34
C ARG A 575 -14.11 -32.19 2.21
N PHE A 576 -13.95 -31.55 1.06
CA PHE A 576 -14.85 -31.68 -0.07
C PHE A 576 -14.08 -32.00 -1.35
N LYS A 577 -14.69 -32.85 -2.18
CA LYS A 577 -14.36 -32.99 -3.59
C LYS A 577 -15.36 -32.13 -4.38
N TYR A 578 -15.01 -30.88 -4.62
CA TYR A 578 -15.94 -29.90 -5.19
C TYR A 578 -16.52 -30.32 -6.54
N SER A 579 -15.76 -31.06 -7.36
CA SER A 579 -16.22 -31.62 -8.63
C SER A 579 -17.43 -32.57 -8.49
N GLU A 580 -17.60 -33.22 -7.33
CA GLU A 580 -18.67 -34.18 -7.05
C GLU A 580 -19.91 -33.53 -6.41
N LEU A 581 -19.85 -32.23 -6.01
CA LEU A 581 -20.95 -31.54 -5.34
C LEU A 581 -21.92 -30.91 -6.35
N HIS A 582 -22.88 -31.66 -6.80
CA HIS A 582 -23.86 -31.23 -7.82
C HIS A 582 -24.87 -30.19 -7.30
N GLU A 583 -25.02 -30.05 -5.99
CA GLU A 583 -25.88 -29.07 -5.32
C GLU A 583 -25.31 -27.64 -5.35
N ILE A 584 -24.03 -27.53 -5.66
CA ILE A 584 -23.34 -26.23 -5.83
C ILE A 584 -23.35 -25.84 -7.30
N SER A 585 -23.47 -24.55 -7.58
CA SER A 585 -23.43 -24.00 -8.94
C SER A 585 -22.17 -24.44 -9.70
N THR A 586 -22.27 -24.64 -11.01
CA THR A 586 -21.13 -25.09 -11.84
C THR A 586 -19.95 -24.11 -11.73
N GLU A 587 -20.21 -22.80 -11.73
CA GLU A 587 -19.20 -21.77 -11.54
C GLU A 587 -18.58 -21.86 -10.14
N GLY A 588 -19.40 -21.96 -9.09
CA GLY A 588 -18.96 -22.12 -7.71
C GLY A 588 -18.03 -23.33 -7.53
N ARG A 589 -18.40 -24.49 -8.10
CA ARG A 589 -17.56 -25.70 -8.06
C ARG A 589 -16.18 -25.48 -8.69
N GLN A 590 -16.15 -24.96 -9.91
CA GLN A 590 -14.89 -24.70 -10.62
C GLN A 590 -13.99 -23.72 -9.87
N LYS A 591 -14.56 -22.65 -9.30
CA LYS A 591 -13.82 -21.65 -8.53
C LYS A 591 -13.31 -22.23 -7.20
N LEU A 592 -14.14 -22.96 -6.47
CA LEU A 592 -13.75 -23.62 -5.22
C LEU A 592 -12.65 -24.66 -5.44
N GLU A 593 -12.72 -25.44 -6.50
CA GLU A 593 -11.70 -26.44 -6.85
C GLU A 593 -10.37 -25.79 -7.22
N LYS A 594 -10.41 -24.72 -8.04
CA LYS A 594 -9.21 -23.97 -8.46
C LYS A 594 -8.51 -23.30 -7.27
N ILE A 595 -9.26 -22.62 -6.41
CA ILE A 595 -8.71 -21.79 -5.33
C ILE A 595 -8.41 -22.62 -4.09
N ASN A 596 -9.20 -23.67 -3.84
CA ASN A 596 -9.08 -24.55 -2.68
C ASN A 596 -8.98 -23.79 -1.35
N PRO A 597 -10.05 -23.02 -0.97
CA PRO A 597 -10.03 -22.15 0.20
C PRO A 597 -9.86 -22.94 1.49
N GLU A 598 -9.21 -22.34 2.48
CA GLU A 598 -8.96 -22.98 3.78
C GLU A 598 -10.19 -22.95 4.68
N THR A 599 -10.98 -21.85 4.59
CA THR A 599 -12.13 -21.61 5.45
C THR A 599 -13.41 -21.33 4.66
N LEU A 600 -14.54 -21.48 5.32
CA LEU A 600 -15.86 -21.19 4.72
C LEU A 600 -16.02 -19.69 4.42
N ALA A 601 -15.46 -18.80 5.25
CA ALA A 601 -15.45 -17.38 4.98
C ALA A 601 -14.64 -17.01 3.73
N GLN A 602 -13.49 -17.65 3.52
CA GLN A 602 -12.73 -17.48 2.27
C GLN A 602 -13.55 -17.94 1.07
N ALA A 603 -14.21 -19.10 1.16
CA ALA A 603 -15.09 -19.60 0.11
C ALA A 603 -16.20 -18.59 -0.26
N SER A 604 -16.80 -17.94 0.75
CA SER A 604 -17.87 -16.95 0.54
C SER A 604 -17.43 -15.66 -0.17
N ARG A 605 -16.12 -15.36 -0.17
CA ARG A 605 -15.55 -14.18 -0.83
C ARG A 605 -15.08 -14.42 -2.25
N ILE A 606 -15.08 -15.67 -2.70
CA ILE A 606 -14.68 -16.05 -4.07
C ILE A 606 -15.75 -15.57 -5.06
N PRO A 607 -15.41 -14.72 -6.05
CA PRO A 607 -16.35 -14.33 -7.09
C PRO A 607 -16.89 -15.56 -7.86
N GLY A 608 -18.22 -15.66 -7.98
CA GLY A 608 -18.89 -16.81 -8.59
C GLY A 608 -19.33 -17.89 -7.60
N VAL A 609 -18.97 -17.78 -6.32
CA VAL A 609 -19.54 -18.60 -5.23
C VAL A 609 -20.69 -17.82 -4.60
N SER A 610 -21.90 -18.37 -4.68
CA SER A 610 -23.12 -17.72 -4.19
C SER A 610 -23.37 -18.01 -2.69
N PRO A 611 -24.19 -17.18 -1.99
CA PRO A 611 -24.64 -17.51 -0.64
C PRO A 611 -25.35 -18.87 -0.54
N SER A 612 -26.01 -19.29 -1.61
CA SER A 612 -26.64 -20.62 -1.68
C SER A 612 -25.60 -21.74 -1.66
N ASP A 613 -24.49 -21.58 -2.41
CA ASP A 613 -23.39 -22.54 -2.41
C ASP A 613 -22.77 -22.68 -1.01
N ILE A 614 -22.61 -21.56 -0.30
CA ILE A 614 -22.11 -21.55 1.09
C ILE A 614 -23.06 -22.28 2.04
N ASN A 615 -24.37 -22.09 1.89
CA ASN A 615 -25.36 -22.79 2.71
C ASN A 615 -25.31 -24.31 2.46
N VAL A 616 -25.11 -24.74 1.22
CA VAL A 616 -24.91 -26.17 0.92
C VAL A 616 -23.69 -26.73 1.65
N LEU A 617 -22.56 -26.00 1.60
CA LEU A 617 -21.34 -26.39 2.34
C LEU A 617 -21.58 -26.48 3.85
N LEU A 618 -22.34 -25.52 4.44
CA LEU A 618 -22.71 -25.55 5.86
C LEU A 618 -23.54 -26.80 6.22
N VAL A 619 -24.56 -27.12 5.41
CA VAL A 619 -25.39 -28.31 5.62
C VAL A 619 -24.55 -29.59 5.53
N LEU A 620 -23.65 -29.68 4.55
CA LEU A 620 -22.74 -30.84 4.41
C LEU A 620 -21.74 -30.97 5.57
N LEU A 621 -21.47 -29.88 6.29
CA LEU A 621 -20.67 -29.85 7.53
C LEU A 621 -21.50 -30.20 8.79
N GLY A 622 -22.78 -30.40 8.65
CA GLY A 622 -23.68 -30.69 9.78
C GLY A 622 -23.99 -29.44 10.64
N ARG A 623 -23.99 -28.25 10.04
CA ARG A 623 -24.18 -26.95 10.74
C ARG A 623 -25.34 -26.16 10.17
#